data_33e09c68e296fd45b8565a7bbaf8acc5
#
_entry.id   33e09c68e296fd45b8565a7bbaf8acc5
#
_cell.length_a   1.000
_cell.length_b   1.000
_cell.length_c   1.000
_cell.angle_alpha   90.00
_cell.angle_beta   90.00
_cell.angle_gamma   90.00
#
_symmetry.space_group_name_H-M   'P 1'
#
loop_
_entity.id
_entity.type
_entity.pdbx_description
1 polymer ?
#
loop_
_entity_poly.entity_id
_entity_poly.type
_entity_poly.pdbx_seq_one_letter_code
_entity_poly.pdbx_strand_id
1 'polypeptide(L)'
;MWCGALLMTGLAAAASARAGPLVSDDVWQLAWRVRETADHAFRPFAIVDKRAALLVVFDGDGRLAGSTAALLGSVYGDNTVAGVGDRTQRRALRPGDATTPAGRFVSHPGHNHTGEEVVWVDMHAAFAIHRLRPGPAQAARARRLASADPGHKRVSEGCVVVSVAFFTQVVLPLLGRHPAVVYVLPEGGLGVKRVSADPQNL
;
A
#
# COMPACT_ATOMS: atom_id res chain seq x y z
N MET A 1 -34.02 -54.65 21.15
CA MET A 1 -33.30 -53.43 21.56
C MET A 1 -32.25 -53.13 20.50
N TRP A 2 -32.54 -52.22 19.58
CA TRP A 2 -31.60 -51.79 18.52
C TRP A 2 -31.18 -50.38 18.81
N CYS A 3 -29.89 -50.20 19.07
CA CYS A 3 -29.27 -48.87 19.28
C CYS A 3 -28.69 -48.40 17.94
N GLY A 4 -29.33 -47.42 17.31
CA GLY A 4 -28.85 -46.78 16.09
C GLY A 4 -27.85 -45.68 16.45
N ALA A 5 -26.59 -45.80 16.00
CA ALA A 5 -25.59 -44.76 16.10
C ALA A 5 -25.73 -43.78 14.91
N LEU A 6 -26.11 -42.52 15.15
CA LEU A 6 -26.04 -41.44 14.18
C LEU A 6 -24.59 -40.95 14.05
N LEU A 7 -23.98 -41.20 12.90
CA LEU A 7 -22.72 -40.58 12.50
C LEU A 7 -23.02 -39.16 11.98
N MET A 8 -22.64 -38.16 12.77
CA MET A 8 -22.60 -36.74 12.33
C MET A 8 -21.32 -36.53 11.53
N THR A 9 -21.43 -36.46 10.21
CA THR A 9 -20.35 -36.01 9.32
C THR A 9 -20.30 -34.49 9.33
N GLY A 10 -19.38 -33.92 10.10
CA GLY A 10 -19.07 -32.48 10.07
C GLY A 10 -18.34 -32.10 8.78
N LEU A 11 -18.98 -31.35 7.89
CA LEU A 11 -18.33 -30.74 6.74
C LEU A 11 -17.47 -29.58 7.26
N ALA A 12 -16.16 -29.78 7.32
CA ALA A 12 -15.21 -28.68 7.53
C ALA A 12 -15.12 -27.85 6.23
N ALA A 13 -15.73 -26.67 6.23
CA ALA A 13 -15.54 -25.70 5.16
C ALA A 13 -14.09 -25.18 5.22
N ALA A 14 -13.25 -25.67 4.31
CA ALA A 14 -11.92 -25.12 4.10
C ALA A 14 -12.07 -23.67 3.59
N ALA A 15 -11.82 -22.69 4.46
CA ALA A 15 -11.67 -21.31 4.05
C ALA A 15 -10.46 -21.23 3.12
N SER A 16 -10.70 -21.08 1.81
CA SER A 16 -9.65 -20.74 0.85
C SER A 16 -9.04 -19.39 1.24
N ALA A 17 -7.90 -19.43 1.90
CA ALA A 17 -7.08 -18.25 2.08
C ALA A 17 -6.71 -17.74 0.67
N ARG A 18 -7.34 -16.64 0.24
CA ARG A 18 -6.90 -15.95 -0.97
C ARG A 18 -5.46 -15.49 -0.71
N ALA A 19 -4.52 -16.12 -1.40
CA ALA A 19 -3.15 -15.64 -1.41
C ALA A 19 -3.17 -14.15 -1.80
N GLY A 20 -2.62 -13.30 -0.93
CA GLY A 20 -2.47 -11.87 -1.23
C GLY A 20 -1.59 -11.70 -2.47
N PRO A 21 -1.57 -10.51 -3.06
CA PRO A 21 -0.71 -10.25 -4.22
C PRO A 21 0.75 -10.53 -3.87
N LEU A 22 1.50 -11.08 -4.84
CA LEU A 22 2.91 -11.39 -4.66
C LEU A 22 3.72 -10.12 -4.39
N VAL A 23 4.43 -10.11 -3.28
CA VAL A 23 5.32 -9.03 -2.87
C VAL A 23 6.63 -9.14 -3.66
N SER A 24 7.09 -8.03 -4.26
CA SER A 24 8.30 -8.02 -5.08
C SER A 24 9.58 -8.19 -4.27
N ASP A 25 10.66 -8.62 -4.94
CA ASP A 25 11.99 -8.73 -4.33
C ASP A 25 12.49 -7.37 -3.80
N ASP A 26 12.20 -6.27 -4.51
CA ASP A 26 12.57 -4.91 -4.07
C ASP A 26 11.95 -4.56 -2.71
N VAL A 27 10.69 -4.96 -2.49
CA VAL A 27 10.00 -4.76 -1.20
C VAL A 27 10.67 -5.57 -0.10
N TRP A 28 10.98 -6.86 -0.36
CA TRP A 28 11.63 -7.71 0.64
C TRP A 28 13.05 -7.24 0.97
N GLN A 29 13.82 -6.80 -0.02
CA GLN A 29 15.16 -6.24 0.19
C GLN A 29 15.10 -4.94 1.02
N LEU A 30 14.14 -4.05 0.72
CA LEU A 30 13.98 -2.84 1.51
C LEU A 30 13.52 -3.16 2.93
N ALA A 31 12.54 -4.05 3.12
CA ALA A 31 12.07 -4.45 4.44
C ALA A 31 13.18 -5.07 5.29
N TRP A 32 14.00 -5.94 4.71
CA TRP A 32 15.18 -6.49 5.37
C TRP A 32 16.14 -5.38 5.80
N ARG A 33 16.50 -4.46 4.90
CA ARG A 33 17.39 -3.33 5.21
C ARG A 33 16.83 -2.45 6.32
N VAL A 34 15.55 -2.11 6.28
CA VAL A 34 14.87 -1.31 7.28
C VAL A 34 14.95 -1.96 8.68
N ARG A 35 14.80 -3.27 8.75
CA ARG A 35 14.96 -4.05 10.00
C ARG A 35 16.40 -4.04 10.50
N GLU A 36 17.35 -4.39 9.64
CA GLU A 36 18.79 -4.48 10.00
C GLU A 36 19.34 -3.14 10.51
N THR A 37 18.90 -2.04 9.92
CA THR A 37 19.36 -0.69 10.30
C THR A 37 18.50 -0.05 11.38
N ALA A 38 17.38 -0.67 11.77
CA ALA A 38 16.36 -0.08 12.65
C ALA A 38 15.89 1.32 12.18
N ASP A 39 15.93 1.59 10.86
CA ASP A 39 15.56 2.90 10.28
C ASP A 39 14.10 3.31 10.58
N HIS A 40 13.23 2.33 10.80
CA HIS A 40 11.85 2.56 11.22
C HIS A 40 11.72 2.89 12.73
N ALA A 41 12.80 2.86 13.50
CA ALA A 41 12.82 3.12 14.94
C ALA A 41 11.79 2.26 15.72
N PHE A 42 11.69 0.98 15.37
CA PHE A 42 10.76 -0.01 15.94
C PHE A 42 9.26 0.37 15.80
N ARG A 43 8.93 1.28 14.90
CA ARG A 43 7.55 1.63 14.57
C ARG A 43 7.03 0.72 13.46
N PRO A 44 5.71 0.48 13.39
CA PRO A 44 5.13 -0.10 12.19
C PRO A 44 5.52 0.72 10.95
N PHE A 45 5.70 0.04 9.83
CA PHE A 45 6.06 0.71 8.59
C PHE A 45 5.33 0.12 7.39
N ALA A 46 5.28 0.87 6.33
CA ALA A 46 4.71 0.43 5.06
C ALA A 46 5.68 0.67 3.91
N ILE A 47 5.59 -0.18 2.89
CA ILE A 47 6.31 -0.01 1.63
C ILE A 47 5.28 0.04 0.50
N VAL A 48 5.32 1.12 -0.27
CA VAL A 48 4.53 1.28 -1.50
C VAL A 48 5.40 0.84 -2.69
N ASP A 49 5.00 -0.23 -3.34
CA ASP A 49 5.60 -0.67 -4.60
C ASP A 49 4.81 -0.07 -5.76
N LYS A 50 5.37 0.97 -6.39
CA LYS A 50 4.69 1.66 -7.50
C LYS A 50 4.61 0.81 -8.76
N ARG A 51 5.57 -0.07 -9.01
CA ARG A 51 5.60 -0.95 -10.19
C ARG A 51 4.52 -2.01 -10.14
N ALA A 52 4.35 -2.61 -8.96
CA ALA A 52 3.32 -3.62 -8.73
C ALA A 52 1.96 -3.02 -8.33
N ALA A 53 1.91 -1.71 -8.04
CA ALA A 53 0.76 -1.00 -7.47
C ALA A 53 0.24 -1.70 -6.20
N LEU A 54 1.14 -1.89 -5.24
CA LEU A 54 0.90 -2.55 -3.96
C LEU A 54 1.23 -1.64 -2.77
N LEU A 55 0.48 -1.82 -1.69
CA LEU A 55 0.85 -1.39 -0.35
C LEU A 55 1.14 -2.64 0.48
N VAL A 56 2.32 -2.69 1.10
CA VAL A 56 2.76 -3.76 1.99
C VAL A 56 3.02 -3.16 3.36
N VAL A 57 2.41 -3.72 4.40
CA VAL A 57 2.47 -3.18 5.78
C VAL A 57 3.18 -4.19 6.67
N PHE A 58 4.08 -3.69 7.51
CA PHE A 58 4.85 -4.44 8.50
C PHE A 58 4.57 -3.89 9.90
N ASP A 59 4.63 -4.75 10.90
CA ASP A 59 4.58 -4.35 12.30
C ASP A 59 5.91 -3.73 12.78
N GLY A 60 5.99 -3.34 14.05
CA GLY A 60 7.19 -2.75 14.64
C GLY A 60 8.38 -3.70 14.73
N ASP A 61 8.16 -5.01 14.71
CA ASP A 61 9.20 -6.04 14.65
C ASP A 61 9.65 -6.34 13.21
N GLY A 62 9.00 -5.69 12.22
CA GLY A 62 9.25 -5.90 10.79
C GLY A 62 8.67 -7.21 10.25
N ARG A 63 7.67 -7.79 10.92
CA ARG A 63 6.91 -8.93 10.39
C ARG A 63 5.84 -8.42 9.45
N LEU A 64 5.60 -9.15 8.36
CA LEU A 64 4.56 -8.83 7.41
C LEU A 64 3.18 -8.91 8.08
N ALA A 65 2.49 -7.76 8.15
CA ALA A 65 1.11 -7.66 8.64
C ALA A 65 0.08 -7.85 7.54
N GLY A 66 0.42 -7.47 6.30
CA GLY A 66 -0.44 -7.70 5.15
C GLY A 66 0.01 -6.95 3.89
N SER A 67 -0.55 -7.34 2.75
CA SER A 67 -0.34 -6.70 1.46
C SER A 67 -1.65 -6.58 0.69
N THR A 68 -1.77 -5.51 -0.10
CA THR A 68 -2.96 -5.27 -0.91
C THR A 68 -2.62 -4.45 -2.15
N ALA A 69 -3.45 -4.61 -3.18
CA ALA A 69 -3.43 -3.69 -4.31
C ALA A 69 -3.74 -2.25 -3.86
N ALA A 70 -3.14 -1.28 -4.51
CA ALA A 70 -3.34 0.13 -4.23
C ALA A 70 -3.56 0.93 -5.52
N LEU A 71 -4.50 1.90 -5.50
CA LEU A 71 -4.54 2.92 -6.54
C LEU A 71 -3.47 3.97 -6.21
N LEU A 72 -2.76 4.39 -7.23
CA LEU A 72 -1.65 5.34 -7.15
C LEU A 72 -1.90 6.53 -8.07
N GLY A 73 -1.04 7.54 -7.95
CA GLY A 73 -1.06 8.71 -8.81
C GLY A 73 -1.11 8.36 -10.29
N SER A 74 -1.93 9.10 -11.04
CA SER A 74 -2.14 8.88 -12.48
C SER A 74 -0.94 9.27 -13.32
N VAL A 75 -0.02 10.05 -12.76
CA VAL A 75 1.23 10.48 -13.40
C VAL A 75 2.38 9.65 -12.88
N TYR A 76 3.15 9.07 -13.80
CA TYR A 76 4.41 8.40 -13.46
C TYR A 76 5.46 9.43 -13.06
N GLY A 77 6.27 9.11 -12.05
CA GLY A 77 7.33 9.98 -11.56
C GLY A 77 7.62 9.73 -10.08
N ASP A 78 8.75 10.29 -9.63
CA ASP A 78 9.28 10.07 -8.28
C ASP A 78 9.28 11.34 -7.43
N ASN A 79 8.98 12.48 -8.02
CA ASN A 79 9.07 13.78 -7.36
C ASN A 79 7.71 14.44 -7.20
N THR A 80 7.53 15.12 -6.07
CA THR A 80 6.42 16.04 -5.85
C THR A 80 6.65 17.35 -6.60
N VAL A 81 5.60 17.89 -7.22
CA VAL A 81 5.64 19.21 -7.85
C VAL A 81 5.39 20.30 -6.80
N ALA A 82 6.22 21.34 -6.79
CA ALA A 82 6.08 22.46 -5.84
C ALA A 82 4.66 23.05 -5.87
N GLY A 83 4.08 23.29 -4.69
CA GLY A 83 2.74 23.85 -4.51
C GLY A 83 1.58 22.91 -4.86
N VAL A 84 1.83 21.60 -5.04
CA VAL A 84 0.77 20.62 -5.35
C VAL A 84 -0.26 20.54 -4.23
N GLY A 85 0.13 20.62 -2.96
CA GLY A 85 -0.79 20.57 -1.83
C GLY A 85 -1.81 21.69 -1.84
N ASP A 86 -1.37 22.93 -2.09
CA ASP A 86 -2.27 24.09 -2.22
C ASP A 86 -3.23 23.92 -3.40
N ARG A 87 -2.73 23.42 -4.53
CA ARG A 87 -3.58 23.16 -5.70
C ARG A 87 -4.58 22.04 -5.45
N THR A 88 -4.20 21.01 -4.73
CA THR A 88 -5.12 19.93 -4.32
C THR A 88 -6.26 20.48 -3.47
N GLN A 89 -5.94 21.34 -2.48
CA GLN A 89 -6.95 21.96 -1.61
C GLN A 89 -7.91 22.85 -2.40
N ARG A 90 -7.40 23.57 -3.40
CA ARG A 90 -8.21 24.44 -4.28
C ARG A 90 -8.90 23.70 -5.42
N ARG A 91 -8.75 22.39 -5.53
CA ARG A 91 -9.22 21.57 -6.66
C ARG A 91 -8.73 22.06 -8.02
N ALA A 92 -7.50 22.55 -8.07
CA ALA A 92 -6.87 23.18 -9.23
C ALA A 92 -5.61 22.43 -9.66
N LEU A 93 -5.63 21.09 -9.59
CA LEU A 93 -4.52 20.27 -10.05
C LEU A 93 -4.22 20.50 -11.54
N ARG A 94 -2.95 20.48 -11.86
CA ARG A 94 -2.42 20.65 -13.22
C ARG A 94 -2.00 19.30 -13.80
N PRO A 95 -1.86 19.19 -15.13
CA PRO A 95 -1.17 18.06 -15.71
C PRO A 95 0.22 17.89 -15.07
N GLY A 96 0.53 16.66 -14.60
CA GLY A 96 1.78 16.37 -13.90
C GLY A 96 1.72 16.41 -12.37
N ASP A 97 0.70 17.00 -11.76
CA ASP A 97 0.59 17.10 -10.30
C ASP A 97 0.25 15.77 -9.61
N ALA A 98 -0.41 14.86 -10.31
CA ALA A 98 -0.98 13.62 -9.74
C ALA A 98 0.05 12.48 -9.61
N THR A 99 1.22 12.76 -9.04
CA THR A 99 2.31 11.79 -8.83
C THR A 99 2.29 11.25 -7.41
N THR A 100 2.53 9.95 -7.22
CA THR A 100 2.86 9.36 -5.92
C THR A 100 4.37 9.47 -5.74
N PRO A 101 4.89 10.39 -4.90
CA PRO A 101 6.32 10.64 -4.80
C PRO A 101 7.06 9.46 -4.15
N ALA A 102 8.28 9.17 -4.61
CA ALA A 102 9.17 8.21 -4.00
C ALA A 102 9.92 8.82 -2.81
N GLY A 103 10.28 7.99 -1.84
CA GLY A 103 11.08 8.45 -0.70
C GLY A 103 10.75 7.72 0.59
N ARG A 104 11.35 8.23 1.67
CA ARG A 104 11.08 7.85 3.06
C ARG A 104 10.37 8.99 3.77
N PHE A 105 9.25 8.67 4.41
CA PHE A 105 8.40 9.65 5.08
C PHE A 105 8.08 9.18 6.49
N VAL A 106 8.00 10.13 7.44
CA VAL A 106 7.37 9.87 8.73
C VAL A 106 5.90 10.23 8.59
N SER A 107 5.04 9.23 8.69
CA SER A 107 3.59 9.43 8.53
C SER A 107 2.92 9.72 9.87
N HIS A 108 1.78 10.39 9.81
CA HIS A 108 1.00 10.77 10.97
C HIS A 108 -0.49 10.42 10.77
N PRO A 109 -1.17 9.94 11.84
CA PRO A 109 -2.61 9.80 11.80
C PRO A 109 -3.29 11.16 11.64
N GLY A 110 -4.45 11.19 11.01
CA GLY A 110 -5.22 12.41 10.87
C GLY A 110 -6.54 12.22 10.15
N HIS A 111 -7.17 13.34 9.84
CA HIS A 111 -8.41 13.37 9.09
C HIS A 111 -8.27 14.27 7.87
N ASN A 112 -9.02 13.97 6.82
CA ASN A 112 -9.15 14.86 5.69
C ASN A 112 -10.19 15.96 5.97
N HIS A 113 -10.41 16.85 5.01
CA HIS A 113 -11.37 17.96 5.14
C HIS A 113 -12.84 17.51 5.26
N THR A 114 -13.16 16.24 5.01
CA THR A 114 -14.50 15.65 5.20
C THR A 114 -14.61 14.84 6.49
N GLY A 115 -13.58 14.85 7.35
CA GLY A 115 -13.57 14.13 8.61
C GLY A 115 -13.25 12.63 8.50
N GLU A 116 -12.85 12.13 7.32
CA GLU A 116 -12.45 10.72 7.18
C GLU A 116 -11.03 10.51 7.68
N GLU A 117 -10.82 9.41 8.40
CA GLU A 117 -9.49 8.97 8.84
C GLU A 117 -8.57 8.71 7.64
N VAL A 118 -7.35 9.25 7.72
CA VAL A 118 -6.28 9.07 6.75
C VAL A 118 -4.94 8.93 7.47
N VAL A 119 -3.97 8.34 6.81
CA VAL A 119 -2.55 8.37 7.23
C VAL A 119 -1.85 9.38 6.34
N TRP A 120 -1.53 10.54 6.90
CA TRP A 120 -0.77 11.58 6.21
C TRP A 120 0.68 11.14 6.05
N VAL A 121 1.13 11.03 4.81
CA VAL A 121 2.51 10.69 4.46
C VAL A 121 3.33 11.96 4.26
N ASP A 122 2.77 12.93 3.54
CA ASP A 122 3.27 14.30 3.40
C ASP A 122 2.09 15.28 3.30
N MET A 123 1.86 16.03 4.38
CA MET A 123 0.75 16.98 4.45
C MET A 123 0.92 18.16 3.49
N HIS A 124 2.17 18.61 3.28
CA HIS A 124 2.47 19.72 2.37
C HIS A 124 2.25 19.35 0.91
N ALA A 125 2.44 18.08 0.57
CA ALA A 125 2.15 17.55 -0.76
C ALA A 125 0.70 17.06 -0.91
N ALA A 126 -0.14 17.15 0.13
CA ALA A 126 -1.46 16.52 0.21
C ALA A 126 -1.42 15.01 -0.10
N PHE A 127 -0.32 14.36 0.28
CA PHE A 127 -0.08 12.94 0.06
C PHE A 127 -0.46 12.12 1.28
N ALA A 128 -1.39 11.16 1.11
CA ALA A 128 -1.89 10.31 2.18
C ALA A 128 -2.18 8.88 1.70
N ILE A 129 -2.26 7.95 2.68
CA ILE A 129 -2.86 6.64 2.50
C ILE A 129 -4.30 6.71 3.03
N HIS A 130 -5.28 6.32 2.23
CA HIS A 130 -6.66 6.30 2.64
C HIS A 130 -7.47 5.16 1.99
N ARG A 131 -8.65 4.90 2.55
CA ARG A 131 -9.57 3.92 1.98
C ARG A 131 -10.21 4.40 0.69
N LEU A 132 -10.69 3.45 -0.11
CA LEU A 132 -11.57 3.73 -1.23
C LEU A 132 -12.82 4.46 -0.71
N ARG A 133 -13.04 5.69 -1.18
CA ARG A 133 -14.13 6.56 -0.73
C ARG A 133 -15.44 6.21 -1.44
N PRO A 134 -16.59 6.35 -0.74
CA PRO A 134 -17.90 6.29 -1.38
C PRO A 134 -18.05 7.43 -2.40
N GLY A 135 -18.95 7.26 -3.35
CA GLY A 135 -19.26 8.28 -4.35
C GLY A 135 -19.45 7.70 -5.76
N PRO A 136 -19.78 8.54 -6.74
CA PRO A 136 -20.13 8.09 -8.10
C PRO A 136 -19.03 7.27 -8.78
N ALA A 137 -17.76 7.54 -8.50
CA ALA A 137 -16.62 6.83 -9.09
C ALA A 137 -16.20 5.57 -8.31
N GLN A 138 -16.84 5.24 -7.18
CA GLN A 138 -16.43 4.14 -6.31
C GLN A 138 -16.38 2.80 -7.03
N ALA A 139 -17.43 2.43 -7.76
CA ALA A 139 -17.50 1.15 -8.47
C ALA A 139 -16.42 1.04 -9.56
N ALA A 140 -16.15 2.11 -10.29
CA ALA A 140 -15.09 2.14 -11.28
C ALA A 140 -13.69 2.00 -10.65
N ARG A 141 -13.44 2.71 -9.55
CA ARG A 141 -12.17 2.61 -8.78
C ARG A 141 -11.99 1.23 -8.14
N ALA A 142 -13.07 0.61 -7.64
CA ALA A 142 -13.04 -0.75 -7.11
C ALA A 142 -12.64 -1.78 -8.18
N ARG A 143 -13.19 -1.67 -9.39
CA ARG A 143 -12.78 -2.52 -10.52
C ARG A 143 -11.31 -2.34 -10.87
N ARG A 144 -10.80 -1.10 -10.88
CA ARG A 144 -9.39 -0.82 -11.13
C ARG A 144 -8.50 -1.40 -10.02
N LEU A 145 -8.90 -1.28 -8.76
CA LEU A 145 -8.20 -1.85 -7.62
C LEU A 145 -8.10 -3.39 -7.73
N ALA A 146 -9.14 -4.04 -8.25
CA ALA A 146 -9.19 -5.49 -8.46
C ALA A 146 -8.47 -5.96 -9.73
N SER A 147 -8.02 -5.05 -10.60
CA SER A 147 -7.31 -5.42 -11.83
C SER A 147 -5.98 -6.12 -11.53
N ALA A 148 -5.61 -7.11 -12.33
CA ALA A 148 -4.28 -7.71 -12.28
C ALA A 148 -3.20 -6.78 -12.85
N ASP A 149 -3.57 -5.88 -13.78
CA ASP A 149 -2.66 -4.93 -14.42
C ASP A 149 -2.37 -3.73 -13.49
N PRO A 150 -1.11 -3.51 -13.07
CA PRO A 150 -0.71 -2.36 -12.26
C PRO A 150 -1.00 -1.01 -12.95
N GLY A 151 -0.91 -0.94 -14.27
CA GLY A 151 -1.19 0.28 -15.05
C GLY A 151 -2.63 0.77 -14.89
N HIS A 152 -3.58 -0.15 -14.77
CA HIS A 152 -4.98 0.19 -14.53
C HIS A 152 -5.23 0.82 -13.14
N LYS A 153 -4.28 0.73 -12.22
CA LYS A 153 -4.38 1.29 -10.87
C LYS A 153 -3.86 2.72 -10.77
N ARG A 154 -3.32 3.29 -11.86
CA ARG A 154 -2.82 4.68 -11.90
C ARG A 154 -3.95 5.66 -12.16
N VAL A 155 -4.68 6.06 -11.11
CA VAL A 155 -5.92 6.86 -11.23
C VAL A 155 -6.18 7.81 -10.07
N SER A 156 -5.29 7.89 -9.07
CA SER A 156 -5.43 8.84 -7.97
C SER A 156 -4.75 10.17 -8.31
N GLU A 157 -4.97 11.16 -7.45
CA GLU A 157 -4.33 12.47 -7.51
C GLU A 157 -2.96 12.49 -6.80
N GLY A 158 -2.37 11.31 -6.57
CA GLY A 158 -1.09 11.12 -5.87
C GLY A 158 -1.21 10.25 -4.61
N CYS A 159 -2.36 10.24 -3.95
CA CYS A 159 -2.58 9.41 -2.77
C CYS A 159 -2.55 7.91 -3.08
N VAL A 160 -2.18 7.12 -2.06
CA VAL A 160 -2.28 5.67 -2.05
C VAL A 160 -3.68 5.28 -1.56
N VAL A 161 -4.49 4.66 -2.43
CA VAL A 161 -5.86 4.28 -2.08
C VAL A 161 -6.00 2.77 -2.04
N VAL A 162 -6.49 2.25 -0.92
CA VAL A 162 -6.67 0.81 -0.70
C VAL A 162 -8.14 0.45 -0.45
N SER A 163 -8.45 -0.84 -0.43
CA SER A 163 -9.79 -1.30 -0.09
C SER A 163 -10.20 -0.85 1.32
N VAL A 164 -11.52 -0.67 1.55
CA VAL A 164 -12.05 -0.31 2.86
C VAL A 164 -11.64 -1.35 3.92
N ALA A 165 -11.77 -2.64 3.59
CA ALA A 165 -11.43 -3.72 4.51
C ALA A 165 -9.95 -3.68 4.93
N PHE A 166 -9.02 -3.55 3.98
CA PHE A 166 -7.60 -3.51 4.30
C PHE A 166 -7.22 -2.23 5.09
N PHE A 167 -7.80 -1.10 4.73
CA PHE A 167 -7.59 0.14 5.50
C PHE A 167 -8.02 -0.03 6.96
N THR A 168 -9.22 -0.55 7.18
CA THR A 168 -9.78 -0.67 8.54
C THR A 168 -9.08 -1.76 9.37
N GLN A 169 -8.71 -2.89 8.74
CA GLN A 169 -8.16 -4.04 9.45
C GLN A 169 -6.64 -3.99 9.63
N VAL A 170 -5.91 -3.31 8.74
CA VAL A 170 -4.44 -3.31 8.75
C VAL A 170 -3.87 -1.90 8.86
N VAL A 171 -4.23 -0.99 7.92
CA VAL A 171 -3.63 0.35 7.86
C VAL A 171 -3.96 1.17 9.10
N LEU A 172 -5.24 1.27 9.46
CA LEU A 172 -5.68 2.10 10.57
C LEU A 172 -5.11 1.63 11.93
N PRO A 173 -5.12 0.33 12.28
CA PRO A 173 -4.53 -0.13 13.55
C PRO A 173 -3.02 0.09 13.64
N LEU A 174 -2.27 -0.09 12.56
CA LEU A 174 -0.80 -0.06 12.57
C LEU A 174 -0.20 1.30 12.24
N LEU A 175 -0.78 2.02 11.26
CA LEU A 175 -0.22 3.28 10.77
C LEU A 175 -1.08 4.50 11.14
N GLY A 176 -2.34 4.28 11.54
CA GLY A 176 -3.31 5.34 11.81
C GLY A 176 -3.51 5.67 13.29
N ARG A 177 -2.73 5.09 14.21
CA ARG A 177 -2.85 5.35 15.66
C ARG A 177 -1.67 6.17 16.20
N HIS A 178 -0.50 5.98 15.64
CA HIS A 178 0.75 6.63 16.04
C HIS A 178 1.56 6.99 14.80
N PRO A 179 2.57 7.86 14.89
CA PRO A 179 3.51 8.07 13.80
C PRO A 179 4.16 6.75 13.37
N ALA A 180 4.19 6.52 12.08
CA ALA A 180 4.77 5.34 11.44
C ALA A 180 5.76 5.77 10.35
N VAL A 181 6.38 4.82 9.64
CA VAL A 181 7.27 5.14 8.53
C VAL A 181 6.70 4.58 7.24
N VAL A 182 6.68 5.38 6.19
CA VAL A 182 6.24 4.97 4.86
C VAL A 182 7.40 5.14 3.89
N TYR A 183 7.76 4.06 3.23
CA TYR A 183 8.73 4.03 2.14
C TYR A 183 7.97 3.89 0.82
N VAL A 184 8.28 4.71 -0.14
CA VAL A 184 7.72 4.62 -1.49
C VAL A 184 8.87 4.32 -2.44
N LEU A 185 8.83 3.15 -3.08
CA LEU A 185 9.82 2.75 -4.06
C LEU A 185 9.75 3.65 -5.30
N PRO A 186 10.89 4.00 -5.92
CA PRO A 186 10.89 4.73 -7.18
C PRO A 186 10.31 3.90 -8.33
N GLU A 187 9.89 4.56 -9.41
CA GLU A 187 9.33 3.89 -10.61
C GLU A 187 10.31 2.88 -11.22
N GLY A 188 11.61 3.14 -11.13
CA GLY A 188 12.66 2.23 -11.57
C GLY A 188 12.95 1.05 -10.64
N GLY A 189 12.31 0.96 -9.46
CA GLY A 189 12.67 0.03 -8.40
C GLY A 189 13.95 0.44 -7.68
N LEU A 190 14.53 -0.44 -6.85
CA LEU A 190 15.76 -0.15 -6.11
C LEU A 190 17.02 -0.17 -6.97
N GLY A 191 16.92 -0.44 -8.28
CA GLY A 191 18.05 -0.44 -9.19
C GLY A 191 19.07 -1.54 -8.92
N VAL A 192 18.69 -2.58 -8.20
CA VAL A 192 19.57 -3.72 -7.96
C VAL A 192 19.76 -4.46 -9.28
N LYS A 193 20.92 -4.27 -9.92
CA LYS A 193 21.37 -5.15 -11.01
C LYS A 193 21.31 -6.57 -10.44
N ARG A 194 20.45 -7.43 -11.02
CA ARG A 194 20.62 -8.87 -10.83
C ARG A 194 22.04 -9.17 -11.27
N VAL A 195 22.88 -9.56 -10.33
CA VAL A 195 24.11 -10.26 -10.69
C VAL A 195 23.59 -11.56 -11.27
N SER A 196 23.50 -11.63 -12.59
CA SER A 196 23.30 -12.88 -13.29
C SER A 196 24.46 -13.76 -12.84
N ALA A 197 24.17 -14.78 -12.04
CA ALA A 197 25.09 -15.87 -11.84
C ALA A 197 25.30 -16.46 -13.23
N ASP A 198 26.45 -16.18 -13.81
CA ASP A 198 26.90 -16.80 -15.05
C ASP A 198 27.16 -18.27 -14.73
N PRO A 199 26.42 -19.25 -15.33
CA PRO A 199 26.59 -20.65 -15.02
C PRO A 199 27.88 -21.24 -15.58
N GLN A 200 28.76 -20.43 -16.18
CA GLN A 200 29.97 -20.91 -16.88
C GLN A 200 31.26 -20.74 -16.07
N ASN A 201 31.20 -20.39 -14.78
CA ASN A 201 32.39 -20.31 -13.93
C ASN A 201 32.23 -21.16 -12.65
N LEU A 202 31.99 -22.45 -12.82
CA LEU A 202 32.22 -23.51 -11.83
C LEU A 202 33.08 -24.60 -12.46
#